data_df982301530c5525eb96cb55a2684ee6
#
_entry.id   df982301530c5525eb96cb55a2684ee6
#
_cell.length_a   1.000
_cell.length_b   1.000
_cell.length_c   1.000
_cell.angle_alpha   90.00
_cell.angle_beta   90.00
_cell.angle_gamma   90.00
#
_symmetry.space_group_name_H-M   'P 1'
#
loop_
_entity.id
_entity.type
_entity.pdbx_description
1 polymer ?
#
loop_
_entity_poly.entity_id
_entity_poly.type
_entity_poly.pdbx_seq_one_letter_code
_entity_poly.pdbx_strand_id
1 'polypeptide(L)'
;IPKNTKINDISIDKNNIYIDFNKEILNVSKNKEEKMIEAIIYTLTEINGIENIYLSVEKESLTTLPNTNKQIPYPLTREYGINKKYDLDNLKNINKTTIVFSKEIDDYNYYVPVTKVNNDDRNKIEIIIDEMSSSNVYKHNLMSYLNSNTEILSVADGEVTFAGVK
;
A
#
# COMPACT_ATOMS: atom_id res chain seq x y z
N ILE A 1 4.62 -15.29 -3.60
CA ILE A 1 5.58 -15.97 -2.70
C ILE A 1 6.30 -17.04 -3.51
N PRO A 2 7.64 -17.20 -3.36
CA PRO A 2 8.40 -18.25 -4.05
C PRO A 2 7.89 -19.66 -3.77
N LYS A 3 8.11 -20.57 -4.72
CA LYS A 3 7.76 -21.97 -4.56
C LYS A 3 8.56 -22.58 -3.38
N ASN A 4 7.93 -23.47 -2.64
CA ASN A 4 8.49 -24.16 -1.46
C ASN A 4 8.75 -23.25 -0.24
N THR A 5 8.31 -21.98 -0.24
CA THR A 5 8.27 -21.16 0.98
C THR A 5 7.38 -21.84 2.01
N LYS A 6 7.85 -21.91 3.25
CA LYS A 6 7.14 -22.45 4.41
C LYS A 6 7.25 -21.48 5.57
N ILE A 7 6.24 -21.47 6.41
CA ILE A 7 6.26 -20.80 7.71
C ILE A 7 6.87 -21.79 8.69
N ASN A 8 8.00 -21.40 9.34
CA ASN A 8 8.66 -22.16 10.39
C ASN A 8 7.98 -21.91 11.74
N ASP A 9 7.58 -20.64 11.98
CA ASP A 9 6.90 -20.23 13.21
C ASP A 9 5.99 -19.03 12.96
N ILE A 10 4.92 -18.90 13.75
CA ILE A 10 4.00 -17.76 13.75
C ILE A 10 3.48 -17.52 15.16
N SER A 11 3.51 -16.26 15.59
CA SER A 11 2.94 -15.86 16.87
C SER A 11 2.30 -14.48 16.78
N ILE A 12 1.33 -14.22 17.65
CA ILE A 12 0.63 -12.94 17.75
C ILE A 12 0.73 -12.46 19.20
N ASP A 13 1.13 -11.21 19.37
CA ASP A 13 1.09 -10.50 20.65
C ASP A 13 0.42 -9.14 20.43
N LYS A 14 -0.78 -8.95 20.97
CA LYS A 14 -1.62 -7.75 20.80
C LYS A 14 -1.86 -7.46 19.32
N ASN A 15 -1.36 -6.32 18.84
CA ASN A 15 -1.45 -5.88 17.44
C ASN A 15 -0.23 -6.25 16.58
N ASN A 16 0.67 -7.09 17.12
CA ASN A 16 1.89 -7.52 16.45
C ASN A 16 1.76 -8.96 15.98
N ILE A 17 2.18 -9.23 14.76
CA ILE A 17 2.36 -10.58 14.23
C ILE A 17 3.83 -10.82 13.91
N TYR A 18 4.35 -11.94 14.36
CA TYR A 18 5.73 -12.40 14.13
C TYR A 18 5.66 -13.65 13.26
N ILE A 19 6.36 -13.64 12.14
CA ILE A 19 6.37 -14.78 11.20
C ILE A 19 7.81 -15.08 10.83
N ASP A 20 8.22 -16.33 11.04
CA ASP A 20 9.48 -16.85 10.57
C ASP A 20 9.27 -17.75 9.35
N PHE A 21 9.96 -17.44 8.27
CA PHE A 21 9.95 -18.22 7.05
C PHE A 21 11.23 -19.04 6.89
N ASN A 22 11.12 -20.12 6.12
CA ASN A 22 12.32 -20.80 5.63
C ASN A 22 13.03 -19.94 4.57
N LYS A 23 14.29 -20.26 4.27
CA LYS A 23 15.15 -19.53 3.33
C LYS A 23 14.58 -19.42 1.90
N GLU A 24 13.61 -20.26 1.53
CA GLU A 24 13.03 -20.27 0.18
C GLU A 24 12.30 -18.97 -0.15
N ILE A 25 11.85 -18.21 0.85
CA ILE A 25 11.23 -16.90 0.62
C ILE A 25 12.20 -15.92 -0.04
N LEU A 26 13.51 -16.07 0.18
CA LEU A 26 14.55 -15.22 -0.41
C LEU A 26 14.76 -15.46 -1.91
N ASN A 27 14.23 -16.56 -2.47
CA ASN A 27 14.31 -16.91 -3.90
C ASN A 27 13.32 -16.10 -4.77
N VAL A 28 12.80 -15.00 -4.25
CA VAL A 28 11.95 -14.08 -5.02
C VAL A 28 12.79 -13.37 -6.08
N SER A 29 12.23 -13.16 -7.27
CA SER A 29 12.92 -12.38 -8.31
C SER A 29 12.97 -10.89 -7.95
N LYS A 30 14.04 -10.21 -8.35
CA LYS A 30 14.30 -8.78 -8.07
C LYS A 30 13.11 -7.88 -8.37
N ASN A 31 12.40 -8.11 -9.47
CA ASN A 31 11.25 -7.30 -9.89
C ASN A 31 9.95 -7.61 -9.11
N LYS A 32 9.95 -8.64 -8.24
CA LYS A 32 8.80 -9.06 -7.44
C LYS A 32 9.02 -8.96 -5.93
N GLU A 33 10.24 -8.68 -5.46
CA GLU A 33 10.55 -8.69 -4.02
C GLU A 33 9.75 -7.63 -3.26
N GLU A 34 9.66 -6.40 -3.78
CA GLU A 34 8.86 -5.34 -3.15
C GLU A 34 7.37 -5.68 -3.16
N LYS A 35 6.85 -6.20 -4.28
CA LYS A 35 5.46 -6.66 -4.39
C LYS A 35 5.12 -7.81 -3.45
N MET A 36 6.07 -8.68 -3.16
CA MET A 36 5.90 -9.76 -2.19
C MET A 36 5.72 -9.19 -0.77
N ILE A 37 6.56 -8.22 -0.37
CA ILE A 37 6.44 -7.55 0.93
C ILE A 37 5.11 -6.79 1.02
N GLU A 38 4.75 -6.02 0.00
CA GLU A 38 3.46 -5.31 -0.08
C GLU A 38 2.28 -6.28 0.10
N ALA A 39 2.29 -7.41 -0.60
CA ALA A 39 1.23 -8.42 -0.50
C ALA A 39 1.15 -9.03 0.91
N ILE A 40 2.28 -9.36 1.53
CA ILE A 40 2.32 -9.88 2.90
C ILE A 40 1.71 -8.86 3.87
N ILE A 41 2.13 -7.60 3.79
CA ILE A 41 1.63 -6.53 4.66
C ILE A 41 0.11 -6.41 4.54
N TYR A 42 -0.39 -6.24 3.32
CA TYR A 42 -1.82 -6.00 3.11
C TYR A 42 -2.69 -7.21 3.40
N THR A 43 -2.17 -8.43 3.24
CA THR A 43 -2.87 -9.66 3.63
C THR A 43 -2.97 -9.80 5.15
N LEU A 44 -1.87 -9.59 5.86
CA LEU A 44 -1.85 -9.81 7.31
C LEU A 44 -2.55 -8.71 8.10
N THR A 45 -2.50 -7.47 7.63
CA THR A 45 -3.21 -6.35 8.25
C THR A 45 -4.71 -6.31 7.93
N GLU A 46 -5.25 -7.23 7.13
CA GLU A 46 -6.69 -7.50 7.05
C GLU A 46 -7.20 -8.33 8.24
N ILE A 47 -6.32 -8.99 8.97
CA ILE A 47 -6.68 -9.67 10.21
C ILE A 47 -6.99 -8.61 11.25
N ASN A 48 -8.20 -8.64 11.81
CA ASN A 48 -8.65 -7.65 12.77
C ASN A 48 -7.70 -7.53 13.97
N GLY A 49 -7.25 -6.32 14.25
CA GLY A 49 -6.33 -5.99 15.34
C GLY A 49 -4.85 -6.14 15.01
N ILE A 50 -4.47 -6.60 13.81
CA ILE A 50 -3.06 -6.66 13.39
C ILE A 50 -2.66 -5.36 12.66
N GLU A 51 -1.63 -4.71 13.17
CA GLU A 51 -1.09 -3.46 12.63
C GLU A 51 0.41 -3.57 12.27
N ASN A 52 1.16 -4.34 13.05
CA ASN A 52 2.61 -4.45 12.95
C ASN A 52 3.03 -5.87 12.58
N ILE A 53 3.90 -5.98 11.59
CA ILE A 53 4.37 -7.27 11.07
C ILE A 53 5.88 -7.33 11.23
N TYR A 54 6.34 -8.39 11.88
CA TYR A 54 7.75 -8.70 12.07
C TYR A 54 8.09 -9.97 11.29
N LEU A 55 8.87 -9.81 10.22
CA LEU A 55 9.30 -10.93 9.39
C LEU A 55 10.71 -11.36 9.75
N SER A 56 10.93 -12.67 9.85
CA SER A 56 12.24 -13.28 9.94
C SER A 56 12.40 -14.40 8.92
N VAL A 57 13.62 -14.77 8.65
CA VAL A 57 14.00 -15.90 7.81
C VAL A 57 15.04 -16.71 8.55
N GLU A 58 14.72 -17.97 8.85
CA GLU A 58 15.59 -18.85 9.68
C GLU A 58 15.99 -18.15 10.98
N LYS A 59 15.02 -17.44 11.62
CA LYS A 59 15.16 -16.66 12.87
C LYS A 59 15.93 -15.34 12.75
N GLU A 60 16.46 -14.99 11.59
CA GLU A 60 17.12 -13.71 11.35
C GLU A 60 16.10 -12.67 10.84
N SER A 61 16.07 -11.49 11.46
CA SER A 61 15.15 -10.43 11.09
C SER A 61 15.34 -9.98 9.64
N LEU A 62 14.26 -9.95 8.87
CA LEU A 62 14.27 -9.48 7.48
C LEU A 62 14.13 -7.94 7.45
N THR A 63 15.25 -7.25 7.40
CA THR A 63 15.33 -5.76 7.39
C THR A 63 15.71 -5.16 6.04
N THR A 64 16.03 -6.02 5.06
CA THR A 64 16.39 -5.61 3.70
C THR A 64 15.72 -6.52 2.67
N LEU A 65 15.47 -5.99 1.48
CA LEU A 65 15.02 -6.81 0.34
C LEU A 65 16.17 -7.72 -0.15
N PRO A 66 15.89 -8.98 -0.47
CA PRO A 66 16.95 -9.99 -0.69
C PRO A 66 17.83 -9.75 -1.92
N ASN A 67 17.33 -9.07 -2.97
CA ASN A 67 18.09 -8.88 -4.21
C ASN A 67 18.63 -7.45 -4.37
N THR A 68 17.90 -6.45 -3.88
CA THR A 68 18.28 -5.04 -4.01
C THR A 68 18.98 -4.49 -2.79
N ASN A 69 19.00 -5.24 -1.66
CA ASN A 69 19.48 -4.78 -0.36
C ASN A 69 18.85 -3.46 0.11
N LYS A 70 17.71 -3.08 -0.48
CA LYS A 70 16.96 -1.90 -0.06
C LYS A 70 16.43 -2.11 1.35
N GLN A 71 16.68 -1.16 2.24
CA GLN A 71 16.15 -1.19 3.60
C GLN A 71 14.62 -1.19 3.59
N ILE A 72 14.02 -2.01 4.42
CA ILE A 72 12.58 -2.01 4.69
C ILE A 72 12.33 -1.68 6.17
N PRO A 73 11.19 -1.04 6.49
CA PRO A 73 10.84 -0.74 7.88
C PRO A 73 10.76 -2.02 8.74
N TYR A 74 10.99 -1.87 10.02
CA TYR A 74 10.84 -2.93 10.99
C TYR A 74 10.29 -2.35 12.30
N PRO A 75 9.02 -2.54 12.62
CA PRO A 75 8.03 -3.39 11.95
C PRO A 75 7.59 -2.87 10.57
N LEU A 76 7.04 -3.79 9.79
CA LEU A 76 6.30 -3.48 8.57
C LEU A 76 4.86 -3.10 8.94
N THR A 77 4.35 -2.01 8.35
CA THR A 77 2.98 -1.53 8.55
C THR A 77 2.37 -1.12 7.20
N ARG A 78 1.09 -0.80 7.16
CA ARG A 78 0.44 -0.29 5.93
C ARG A 78 1.06 1.00 5.39
N GLU A 79 1.80 1.74 6.20
CA GLU A 79 2.56 2.92 5.74
C GLU A 79 3.71 2.58 4.77
N TYR A 80 4.06 1.29 4.67
CA TYR A 80 4.96 0.84 3.60
C TYR A 80 4.39 1.16 2.23
N GLY A 81 3.07 1.14 2.08
CA GLY A 81 2.35 1.37 0.84
C GLY A 81 2.25 0.14 -0.05
N ILE A 82 1.41 0.24 -1.07
CA ILE A 82 1.16 -0.81 -2.06
C ILE A 82 1.01 -0.20 -3.46
N ASN A 83 1.48 -0.91 -4.50
CA ASN A 83 1.42 -0.45 -5.89
C ASN A 83 1.93 0.99 -6.05
N LYS A 84 3.05 1.30 -5.42
CA LYS A 84 3.56 2.66 -5.27
C LYS A 84 3.76 3.37 -6.60
N LYS A 85 3.25 4.60 -6.67
CA LYS A 85 3.51 5.55 -7.74
C LYS A 85 4.29 6.73 -7.16
N TYR A 86 5.46 6.94 -7.66
CA TYR A 86 6.34 8.03 -7.25
C TYR A 86 6.14 9.24 -8.16
N ASP A 87 5.88 10.39 -7.53
CA ASP A 87 5.72 11.70 -8.16
C ASP A 87 6.43 12.72 -7.26
N LEU A 88 7.75 12.70 -7.29
CA LEU A 88 8.62 13.42 -6.38
C LEU A 88 9.42 14.46 -7.14
N ASP A 89 9.32 15.71 -6.73
CA ASP A 89 10.18 16.81 -7.16
C ASP A 89 11.53 16.81 -6.43
N ASN A 90 11.52 16.33 -5.18
CA ASN A 90 12.71 16.26 -4.33
C ASN A 90 12.55 15.18 -3.24
N LEU A 91 13.59 14.97 -2.43
CA LEU A 91 13.60 13.97 -1.36
C LEU A 91 13.22 14.56 0.03
N LYS A 92 12.62 15.75 0.07
CA LYS A 92 12.15 16.36 1.32
C LYS A 92 10.63 16.33 1.37
N ASN A 93 10.07 16.30 2.58
CA ASN A 93 8.62 16.34 2.82
C ASN A 93 7.86 15.30 1.98
N ILE A 94 8.36 14.05 2.01
CA ILE A 94 7.74 12.96 1.27
C ILE A 94 6.48 12.50 2.02
N ASN A 95 5.35 12.62 1.37
CA ASN A 95 4.06 12.13 1.84
C ASN A 95 3.62 10.87 1.09
N LYS A 96 2.86 10.02 1.79
CA LYS A 96 2.28 8.81 1.24
C LYS A 96 0.78 8.82 1.47
N THR A 97 0.03 8.64 0.39
CA THR A 97 -1.43 8.56 0.45
C THR A 97 -1.89 7.36 -0.37
N THR A 98 -2.61 6.44 0.27
CA THR A 98 -3.16 5.25 -0.41
C THR A 98 -4.59 5.53 -0.82
N ILE A 99 -4.86 5.36 -2.10
CA ILE A 99 -6.14 5.60 -2.75
C ILE A 99 -6.62 4.28 -3.33
N VAL A 100 -7.92 4.01 -3.24
CA VAL A 100 -8.50 2.78 -3.78
C VAL A 100 -9.22 3.10 -5.09
N PHE A 101 -8.76 2.48 -6.16
CA PHE A 101 -9.39 2.52 -7.47
C PHE A 101 -10.15 1.23 -7.74
N SER A 102 -10.95 1.22 -8.79
CA SER A 102 -11.59 0.01 -9.30
C SER A 102 -10.98 -0.43 -10.63
N LYS A 103 -11.08 -1.72 -10.89
CA LYS A 103 -10.74 -2.32 -12.17
C LYS A 103 -11.71 -3.44 -12.48
N GLU A 104 -12.33 -3.36 -13.65
CA GLU A 104 -13.16 -4.45 -14.18
C GLU A 104 -12.29 -5.46 -14.92
N ILE A 105 -12.45 -6.74 -14.60
CA ILE A 105 -11.82 -7.89 -15.27
C ILE A 105 -12.86 -8.99 -15.35
N ASP A 106 -13.20 -9.43 -16.56
CA ASP A 106 -14.14 -10.53 -16.81
C ASP A 106 -15.49 -10.35 -16.06
N ASP A 107 -16.09 -9.15 -16.16
CA ASP A 107 -17.35 -8.75 -15.51
C ASP A 107 -17.29 -8.65 -13.96
N TYR A 108 -16.12 -8.74 -13.37
CA TYR A 108 -15.91 -8.54 -11.93
C TYR A 108 -15.17 -7.24 -11.64
N ASN A 109 -15.67 -6.49 -10.65
CA ASN A 109 -15.01 -5.29 -10.15
C ASN A 109 -14.02 -5.63 -9.01
N TYR A 110 -12.77 -5.26 -9.19
CA TYR A 110 -11.70 -5.38 -8.20
C TYR A 110 -11.33 -4.02 -7.64
N TYR A 111 -11.17 -3.93 -6.34
CA TYR A 111 -10.64 -2.74 -5.68
C TYR A 111 -9.12 -2.82 -5.61
N VAL A 112 -8.45 -1.83 -6.18
CA VAL A 112 -7.00 -1.80 -6.34
C VAL A 112 -6.43 -0.62 -5.54
N PRO A 113 -5.81 -0.85 -4.38
CA PRO A 113 -5.14 0.20 -3.65
C PRO A 113 -3.84 0.62 -4.36
N VAL A 114 -3.61 1.93 -4.45
CA VAL A 114 -2.41 2.53 -5.01
C VAL A 114 -1.89 3.59 -4.04
N THR A 115 -0.65 3.49 -3.63
CA THR A 115 0.00 4.49 -2.79
C THR A 115 0.71 5.50 -3.67
N LYS A 116 0.26 6.76 -3.64
CA LYS A 116 1.01 7.90 -4.14
C LYS A 116 2.09 8.29 -3.16
N VAL A 117 3.27 8.55 -3.67
CA VAL A 117 4.44 9.04 -2.93
C VAL A 117 4.84 10.35 -3.59
N ASN A 118 4.54 11.47 -2.97
CA ASN A 118 4.73 12.81 -3.54
C ASN A 118 5.20 13.82 -2.48
N ASN A 119 5.36 15.09 -2.89
CA ASN A 119 5.69 16.21 -2.00
C ASN A 119 4.47 17.10 -1.68
N ASP A 120 3.24 16.60 -1.92
CA ASP A 120 2.01 17.33 -1.63
C ASP A 120 1.76 17.32 -0.11
N ASP A 121 1.72 18.49 0.51
CA ASP A 121 1.56 18.68 1.96
C ASP A 121 0.13 19.09 2.37
N ARG A 122 -0.81 19.10 1.42
CA ARG A 122 -2.23 19.33 1.70
C ARG A 122 -2.81 18.25 2.61
N ASN A 123 -4.02 18.47 3.08
CA ASN A 123 -4.77 17.47 3.84
C ASN A 123 -4.91 16.18 3.02
N LYS A 124 -4.66 15.02 3.66
CA LYS A 124 -4.75 13.71 2.98
C LYS A 124 -6.12 13.46 2.32
N ILE A 125 -7.20 13.97 2.91
CA ILE A 125 -8.56 13.82 2.36
C ILE A 125 -8.68 14.59 1.06
N GLU A 126 -8.16 15.82 0.99
CA GLU A 126 -8.16 16.64 -0.23
C GLU A 126 -7.38 15.92 -1.34
N ILE A 127 -6.19 15.39 -1.03
CA ILE A 127 -5.37 14.64 -1.99
C ILE A 127 -6.13 13.42 -2.50
N ILE A 128 -6.79 12.66 -1.62
CA ILE A 128 -7.56 11.46 -2.00
C ILE A 128 -8.68 11.84 -2.96
N ILE A 129 -9.47 12.86 -2.63
CA ILE A 129 -10.61 13.28 -3.44
C ILE A 129 -10.16 13.82 -4.80
N ASP A 130 -9.13 14.68 -4.83
CA ASP A 130 -8.55 15.20 -6.07
C ASP A 130 -8.10 14.08 -7.00
N GLU A 131 -7.39 13.09 -6.45
CA GLU A 131 -6.92 11.95 -7.22
C GLU A 131 -8.07 11.07 -7.72
N MET A 132 -9.09 10.85 -6.90
CA MET A 132 -10.27 10.08 -7.28
C MET A 132 -11.15 10.84 -8.29
N SER A 133 -11.16 12.17 -8.26
CA SER A 133 -11.90 13.02 -9.21
C SER A 133 -11.14 13.24 -10.51
N SER A 134 -9.83 13.02 -10.52
CA SER A 134 -9.01 13.20 -11.71
C SER A 134 -9.41 12.18 -12.78
N SER A 135 -9.59 12.63 -14.01
CA SER A 135 -9.83 11.78 -15.18
C SER A 135 -8.59 10.96 -15.61
N ASN A 136 -7.55 10.96 -14.78
CA ASN A 136 -6.31 10.26 -15.05
C ASN A 136 -6.50 8.76 -14.94
N VAL A 137 -6.66 8.13 -16.07
CA VAL A 137 -6.57 6.68 -16.21
C VAL A 137 -5.14 6.27 -15.86
N TYR A 138 -4.97 5.62 -14.73
CA TYR A 138 -3.66 5.06 -14.37
C TYR A 138 -3.24 3.98 -15.38
N LYS A 139 -1.94 3.77 -15.48
CA LYS A 139 -1.22 2.91 -16.45
C LYS A 139 -1.82 1.50 -16.70
N HIS A 140 -2.87 1.09 -15.99
CA HIS A 140 -3.50 -0.23 -16.07
C HIS A 140 -5.03 -0.17 -16.16
N ASN A 141 -5.60 0.91 -16.72
CA ASN A 141 -7.04 1.09 -16.81
C ASN A 141 -7.74 1.00 -15.45
N LEU A 142 -7.20 1.65 -14.44
CA LEU A 142 -7.86 1.84 -13.16
C LEU A 142 -8.87 2.98 -13.27
N MET A 143 -10.03 2.81 -12.68
CA MET A 143 -11.13 3.78 -12.70
C MET A 143 -11.43 4.29 -11.30
N SER A 144 -11.94 5.50 -11.22
CA SER A 144 -12.54 6.07 -10.02
C SER A 144 -14.04 6.24 -10.22
N TYR A 145 -14.78 6.10 -9.12
CA TYR A 145 -16.23 6.38 -9.12
C TYR A 145 -16.56 7.86 -8.88
N LEU A 146 -15.58 8.69 -8.54
CA LEU A 146 -15.79 10.13 -8.43
C LEU A 146 -15.73 10.76 -9.82
N ASN A 147 -16.67 11.68 -10.08
CA ASN A 147 -16.72 12.43 -11.32
C ASN A 147 -15.56 13.43 -11.35
N SER A 148 -14.99 13.67 -12.54
CA SER A 148 -13.96 14.69 -12.77
C SER A 148 -14.41 16.13 -12.45
N ASN A 149 -15.71 16.35 -12.32
CA ASN A 149 -16.30 17.64 -11.92
C ASN A 149 -16.59 17.72 -10.40
N THR A 150 -16.15 16.73 -9.62
CA THR A 150 -16.30 16.76 -8.17
C THR A 150 -15.38 17.83 -7.59
N GLU A 151 -15.95 18.84 -6.95
CA GLU A 151 -15.24 19.95 -6.32
C GLU A 151 -15.44 19.87 -4.81
N ILE A 152 -14.33 19.96 -4.05
CA ILE A 152 -14.36 20.03 -2.60
C ILE A 152 -14.55 21.50 -2.20
N LEU A 153 -15.58 21.77 -1.42
CA LEU A 153 -15.81 23.10 -0.83
C LEU A 153 -15.09 23.27 0.52
N SER A 154 -15.09 22.23 1.34
CA SER A 154 -14.38 22.23 2.61
C SER A 154 -14.09 20.83 3.12
N VAL A 155 -13.03 20.73 3.91
CA VAL A 155 -12.69 19.57 4.73
C VAL A 155 -12.51 20.05 6.16
N ALA A 156 -13.40 19.68 7.08
CA ALA A 156 -13.33 20.06 8.48
C ALA A 156 -13.89 18.95 9.37
N ASP A 157 -13.26 18.71 10.49
CA ASP A 157 -13.71 17.77 11.54
C ASP A 157 -14.08 16.36 11.03
N GLY A 158 -13.40 15.88 9.98
CA GLY A 158 -13.66 14.58 9.35
C GLY A 158 -14.82 14.59 8.35
N GLU A 159 -15.45 15.74 8.12
CA GLU A 159 -16.50 15.92 7.12
C GLU A 159 -15.94 16.55 5.83
N VAL A 160 -16.45 16.09 4.69
CA VAL A 160 -16.14 16.66 3.38
C VAL A 160 -17.40 17.23 2.77
N THR A 161 -17.37 18.52 2.44
CA THR A 161 -18.46 19.18 1.73
C THR A 161 -18.11 19.29 0.26
N PHE A 162 -19.01 18.81 -0.59
CA PHE A 162 -18.87 18.88 -2.05
C PHE A 162 -19.74 19.97 -2.64
N ALA A 163 -19.29 20.58 -3.75
CA ALA A 163 -20.17 21.39 -4.59
C ALA A 163 -21.31 20.51 -5.14
N GLY A 164 -22.52 21.03 -5.09
CA GLY A 164 -23.68 20.32 -5.63
C GLY A 164 -23.47 20.02 -7.11
N VAL A 165 -23.54 18.76 -7.47
CA VAL A 165 -23.56 18.34 -8.87
C VAL A 165 -24.91 18.79 -9.44
N LYS A 166 -24.88 19.71 -10.42
CA LYS A 166 -26.06 20.08 -11.23
C LYS A 166 -26.24 19.08 -12.34
#